data_de1a8ad36ea113d00659714ddc2b886e
#
_entry.id   de1a8ad36ea113d00659714ddc2b886e
#
_cell.length_a   1.000
_cell.length_b   1.000
_cell.length_c   1.000
_cell.angle_alpha   90.00
_cell.angle_beta   90.00
_cell.angle_gamma   90.00
#
_symmetry.space_group_name_H-M   'P 1'
#
loop_
_entity.id
_entity.type
_entity.pdbx_description
1 polymer ?
#
loop_
_entity_poly.entity_id
_entity_poly.type
_entity_poly.pdbx_seq_one_letter_code
_entity_poly.pdbx_strand_id
1 'polypeptide(L)'
;LKCVYDDVPLQNHWITLYRKSIPDSLIFKELPSYITKSDENGEFKFEDVKPGNYKLFSIENNFNFYDYKEYVSFSDNHYLVHDSSFINTHLNAYNSELSFKNDSVINDTLKTNNQIIVNLNKDKNLIVELYNNQKLIKREHVINKACTLSNLKKGEYSLKYFIDLDSNEIFSNGSFLKKQAEIKLSYDKSISVLENWSTEVDLIID
;
A
#
# COMPACT_ATOMS: atom_id res chain seq x y z
N LEU A 1 4.92 15.97 2.17
CA LEU A 1 4.73 14.68 2.84
C LEU A 1 3.25 14.32 2.86
N LYS A 2 2.90 13.07 2.55
CA LYS A 2 1.49 12.63 2.55
C LYS A 2 1.32 11.36 3.39
N CYS A 3 0.17 11.28 4.05
CA CYS A 3 -0.32 10.07 4.71
C CYS A 3 -1.58 9.61 3.97
N VAL A 4 -1.59 8.38 3.45
CA VAL A 4 -2.66 7.84 2.61
C VAL A 4 -3.01 6.40 2.99
N TYR A 5 -4.22 5.99 2.67
CA TYR A 5 -4.68 4.60 2.69
C TYR A 5 -5.39 4.30 1.36
N ASP A 6 -4.91 3.30 0.62
CA ASP A 6 -5.44 2.92 -0.72
C ASP A 6 -5.60 4.15 -1.64
N ASP A 7 -4.55 5.02 -1.68
CA ASP A 7 -4.49 6.31 -2.39
C ASP A 7 -5.46 7.40 -1.88
N VAL A 8 -6.24 7.13 -0.84
CA VAL A 8 -7.12 8.12 -0.21
C VAL A 8 -6.35 8.90 0.86
N PRO A 9 -6.32 10.24 0.80
CA PRO A 9 -5.69 11.06 1.83
C PRO A 9 -6.32 10.83 3.20
N LEU A 10 -5.48 10.69 4.23
CA LEU A 10 -5.92 10.53 5.61
C LEU A 10 -5.77 11.85 6.36
N GLN A 11 -6.91 12.45 6.69
CA GLN A 11 -7.00 13.71 7.41
C GLN A 11 -6.91 13.51 8.94
N ASN A 12 -6.31 14.49 9.62
CA ASN A 12 -6.20 14.55 11.08
C ASN A 12 -5.43 13.40 11.75
N HIS A 13 -4.67 12.62 10.99
CA HIS A 13 -3.77 11.62 11.55
C HIS A 13 -2.63 12.29 12.32
N TRP A 14 -2.30 11.78 13.48
CA TRP A 14 -1.11 12.17 14.20
C TRP A 14 0.12 11.60 13.50
N ILE A 15 1.06 12.47 13.18
CA ILE A 15 2.35 12.12 12.57
C ILE A 15 3.42 12.41 13.60
N THR A 16 4.26 11.41 13.86
CA THR A 16 5.20 11.43 14.98
C THR A 16 6.63 11.10 14.52
N LEU A 17 7.61 11.85 15.02
CA LEU A 17 9.02 11.56 14.85
C LEU A 17 9.61 11.10 16.19
N TYR A 18 10.17 9.91 16.19
CA TYR A 18 10.94 9.37 17.31
C TYR A 18 12.42 9.33 16.97
N ARG A 19 13.30 9.58 17.97
CA ARG A 19 14.73 9.31 17.78
C ARG A 19 14.93 7.83 17.42
N LYS A 20 15.89 7.54 16.52
CA LYS A 20 16.22 6.15 16.14
C LYS A 20 16.59 5.28 17.34
N SER A 21 17.17 5.88 18.39
CA SER A 21 17.54 5.20 19.62
C SER A 21 16.35 4.65 20.44
N ILE A 22 15.15 5.17 20.23
CA ILE A 22 13.94 4.64 20.89
C ILE A 22 13.61 3.27 20.31
N PRO A 23 13.55 2.19 21.11
CA PRO A 23 13.14 0.87 20.65
C PRO A 23 11.73 0.88 20.07
N ASP A 24 11.47 0.05 19.06
CA ASP A 24 10.15 -0.02 18.41
C ASP A 24 9.03 -0.47 19.37
N SER A 25 9.37 -1.23 20.40
CA SER A 25 8.40 -1.63 21.44
C SER A 25 7.91 -0.48 22.33
N LEU A 26 8.58 0.67 22.27
CA LEU A 26 8.21 1.88 23.01
C LEU A 26 7.50 2.92 22.15
N ILE A 27 7.41 2.73 20.83
CA ILE A 27 6.63 3.59 19.93
C ILE A 27 5.17 3.57 20.39
N PHE A 28 4.53 4.74 20.42
CA PHE A 28 3.20 5.00 20.97
C PHE A 28 3.03 4.72 22.47
N LYS A 29 4.11 4.46 23.20
CA LYS A 29 4.13 4.35 24.67
C LYS A 29 4.91 5.49 25.31
N GLU A 30 5.89 6.01 24.58
CA GLU A 30 6.66 7.18 24.98
C GLU A 30 6.31 8.39 24.13
N LEU A 31 6.62 9.58 24.62
CA LEU A 31 6.40 10.82 23.89
C LEU A 31 7.33 10.88 22.68
N PRO A 32 6.82 11.23 21.48
CA PRO A 32 7.64 11.49 20.32
C PRO A 32 8.50 12.74 20.50
N SER A 33 9.61 12.85 19.77
CA SER A 33 10.45 14.05 19.74
C SER A 33 9.73 15.22 19.07
N TYR A 34 8.94 14.93 18.03
CA TYR A 34 8.14 15.91 17.29
C TYR A 34 6.81 15.25 16.90
N ILE A 35 5.77 16.10 16.84
CA ILE A 35 4.43 15.69 16.49
C ILE A 35 3.75 16.75 15.62
N THR A 36 3.00 16.32 14.62
CA THR A 36 2.13 17.16 13.80
C THR A 36 0.88 16.37 13.41
N LYS A 37 -0.02 17.00 12.63
CA LYS A 37 -1.18 16.31 12.05
C LYS A 37 -1.19 16.47 10.54
N SER A 38 -1.78 15.49 9.85
CA SER A 38 -2.11 15.62 8.44
C SER A 38 -3.31 16.53 8.24
N ASP A 39 -3.29 17.31 7.15
CA ASP A 39 -4.40 18.17 6.71
C ASP A 39 -5.46 17.38 5.90
N GLU A 40 -6.41 18.10 5.28
CA GLU A 40 -7.49 17.53 4.47
C GLU A 40 -6.99 16.79 3.21
N ASN A 41 -5.78 17.10 2.73
CA ASN A 41 -5.13 16.43 1.61
C ASN A 41 -4.17 15.31 2.06
N GLY A 42 -4.18 14.98 3.35
CA GLY A 42 -3.23 14.04 3.96
C GLY A 42 -1.81 14.60 4.08
N GLU A 43 -1.59 15.89 3.78
CA GLU A 43 -0.26 16.49 3.80
C GLU A 43 0.16 16.85 5.23
N PHE A 44 1.44 16.70 5.51
CA PHE A 44 2.02 17.04 6.81
C PHE A 44 3.43 17.62 6.66
N LYS A 45 3.86 18.39 7.65
CA LYS A 45 5.17 19.03 7.68
C LYS A 45 5.72 19.09 9.11
N PHE A 46 7.01 18.88 9.22
CA PHE A 46 7.78 19.23 10.40
C PHE A 46 8.73 20.37 10.06
N GLU A 47 8.80 21.37 10.91
CA GLU A 47 9.72 22.50 10.81
C GLU A 47 10.66 22.49 11.99
N ASP A 48 11.85 23.08 11.84
CA ASP A 48 12.86 23.26 12.90
C ASP A 48 13.24 21.95 13.61
N VAL A 49 13.30 20.84 12.86
CA VAL A 49 13.72 19.56 13.39
C VAL A 49 15.24 19.57 13.63
N LYS A 50 15.66 19.39 14.87
CA LYS A 50 17.09 19.34 15.23
C LYS A 50 17.81 18.21 14.48
N PRO A 51 19.07 18.41 14.10
CA PRO A 51 19.87 17.36 13.47
C PRO A 51 19.83 16.06 14.26
N GLY A 52 19.73 14.95 13.53
CA GLY A 52 19.64 13.64 14.15
C GLY A 52 19.02 12.58 13.26
N ASN A 53 18.96 11.38 13.76
CA ASN A 53 18.38 10.22 13.06
C ASN A 53 17.02 9.87 13.66
N TYR A 54 16.00 9.80 12.82
CA TYR A 54 14.59 9.67 13.24
C TYR A 54 13.89 8.53 12.54
N LYS A 55 12.84 8.02 13.22
CA LYS A 55 11.82 7.11 12.71
C LYS A 55 10.49 7.86 12.61
N LEU A 56 9.73 7.62 11.54
CA LEU A 56 8.47 8.28 11.25
C LEU A 56 7.32 7.28 11.37
N PHE A 57 6.27 7.69 12.09
CA PHE A 57 5.04 6.90 12.26
C PHE A 57 3.82 7.79 12.13
N SER A 58 2.66 7.20 11.81
CA SER A 58 1.37 7.86 12.00
C SER A 58 0.38 6.96 12.74
N ILE A 59 -0.60 7.61 13.38
CA ILE A 59 -1.71 6.94 14.06
C ILE A 59 -2.96 7.84 14.01
N GLU A 60 -4.13 7.22 13.92
CA GLU A 60 -5.40 7.92 13.72
C GLU A 60 -5.84 8.75 14.92
N ASN A 61 -6.07 8.14 16.08
CA ASN A 61 -6.77 8.81 17.17
C ASN A 61 -5.86 9.28 18.31
N ASN A 62 -4.96 8.45 18.79
CA ASN A 62 -4.16 8.74 19.98
C ASN A 62 -2.70 8.34 19.81
N PHE A 63 -1.81 9.33 19.75
CA PHE A 63 -0.38 9.09 19.54
C PHE A 63 0.34 8.42 20.74
N ASN A 64 -0.34 8.26 21.88
CA ASN A 64 0.19 7.59 23.08
C ASN A 64 -0.35 6.16 23.27
N PHE A 65 -1.21 5.71 22.39
CA PHE A 65 -1.84 4.41 22.52
C PHE A 65 -2.16 3.81 21.16
N TYR A 66 -1.65 2.62 20.89
CA TYR A 66 -1.96 1.88 19.68
C TYR A 66 -3.11 0.91 19.92
N ASP A 67 -4.20 1.09 19.18
CA ASP A 67 -5.26 0.10 19.01
C ASP A 67 -5.14 -0.53 17.62
N TYR A 68 -5.22 -1.86 17.53
CA TYR A 68 -5.17 -2.62 16.27
C TYR A 68 -6.32 -2.28 15.31
N LYS A 69 -7.35 -1.57 15.78
CA LYS A 69 -8.49 -1.08 14.99
C LYS A 69 -8.23 0.25 14.31
N GLU A 70 -7.18 0.93 14.69
CA GLU A 70 -6.84 2.24 14.14
C GLU A 70 -5.96 2.12 12.88
N TYR A 71 -6.04 3.15 12.04
CA TYR A 71 -5.08 3.31 10.97
C TYR A 71 -3.73 3.74 11.50
N VAL A 72 -2.73 2.97 11.17
CA VAL A 72 -1.33 3.19 11.56
C VAL A 72 -0.44 3.12 10.34
N SER A 73 0.60 3.92 10.29
CA SER A 73 1.69 3.75 9.34
C SER A 73 3.06 3.85 10.00
N PHE A 74 4.03 3.29 9.35
CA PHE A 74 5.45 3.43 9.70
C PHE A 74 6.27 3.54 8.43
N SER A 75 7.42 4.19 8.54
CA SER A 75 8.41 4.20 7.46
C SER A 75 9.50 3.18 7.77
N ASP A 76 9.84 2.34 6.79
CA ASP A 76 10.97 1.42 6.87
C ASP A 76 12.30 2.16 6.86
N ASN A 77 12.30 3.38 6.34
CA ASN A 77 13.48 4.23 6.28
C ASN A 77 13.71 5.00 7.59
N HIS A 78 14.97 5.16 7.94
CA HIS A 78 15.39 6.11 8.94
C HIS A 78 15.79 7.42 8.26
N TYR A 79 15.38 8.54 8.83
CA TYR A 79 15.61 9.86 8.26
C TYR A 79 16.74 10.56 9.01
N LEU A 80 17.86 10.78 8.32
CA LEU A 80 18.98 11.56 8.83
C LEU A 80 18.73 13.04 8.49
N VAL A 81 18.41 13.82 9.52
CA VAL A 81 18.16 15.25 9.41
C VAL A 81 19.45 16.03 9.70
N HIS A 82 19.78 16.97 8.83
CA HIS A 82 20.86 17.97 8.95
C HIS A 82 20.24 19.37 8.91
N ASP A 83 21.01 20.41 9.24
CA ASP A 83 20.54 21.81 9.34
C ASP A 83 19.86 22.36 8.06
N SER A 84 20.09 21.79 6.91
CA SER A 84 19.51 22.22 5.62
C SER A 84 18.78 21.08 4.91
N SER A 85 18.34 20.05 5.63
CA SER A 85 17.68 18.89 5.02
C SER A 85 16.27 19.22 4.57
N PHE A 86 15.95 18.86 3.33
CA PHE A 86 14.58 18.73 2.86
C PHE A 86 14.31 17.26 2.53
N ILE A 87 13.44 16.63 3.29
CA ILE A 87 13.09 15.21 3.13
C ILE A 87 11.64 15.12 2.68
N ASN A 88 11.40 14.49 1.54
CA ASN A 88 10.06 14.20 1.06
C ASN A 88 9.80 12.69 1.17
N THR A 89 8.68 12.32 1.76
CA THR A 89 8.29 10.91 1.94
C THR A 89 6.78 10.75 1.99
N HIS A 90 6.31 9.53 1.78
CA HIS A 90 4.92 9.14 1.93
C HIS A 90 4.79 8.12 3.05
N LEU A 91 3.65 8.12 3.72
CA LEU A 91 3.25 7.12 4.70
C LEU A 91 2.00 6.41 4.19
N ASN A 92 2.11 5.12 3.95
CA ASN A 92 0.97 4.27 3.64
C ASN A 92 0.43 3.70 4.94
N ALA A 93 -0.79 4.08 5.28
CA ALA A 93 -1.45 3.59 6.48
C ALA A 93 -2.12 2.25 6.20
N TYR A 94 -2.26 1.47 7.23
CA TYR A 94 -2.97 0.20 7.23
C TYR A 94 -3.79 0.07 8.51
N ASN A 95 -4.81 -0.79 8.46
CA ASN A 95 -5.63 -1.15 9.61
C ASN A 95 -5.62 -2.68 9.74
N SER A 96 -5.10 -3.19 10.85
CA SER A 96 -4.92 -4.62 11.05
C SER A 96 -6.24 -5.41 11.09
N GLU A 97 -7.36 -4.77 11.46
CA GLU A 97 -8.68 -5.41 11.48
C GLU A 97 -9.25 -5.64 10.06
N LEU A 98 -8.88 -4.78 9.10
CA LEU A 98 -9.40 -4.88 7.72
C LEU A 98 -8.72 -5.97 6.87
N SER A 99 -7.63 -6.56 7.34
CA SER A 99 -6.87 -7.58 6.61
C SER A 99 -7.64 -8.90 6.35
N PHE A 100 -8.80 -9.09 6.94
CA PHE A 100 -9.55 -10.35 6.87
C PHE A 100 -10.76 -10.36 5.92
N LYS A 101 -11.02 -9.29 5.19
CA LYS A 101 -12.02 -9.34 4.12
C LYS A 101 -11.40 -10.00 2.89
N ASN A 102 -11.46 -11.33 2.86
CA ASN A 102 -11.20 -12.08 1.63
C ASN A 102 -12.29 -11.74 0.61
N ASP A 103 -11.95 -10.89 -0.35
CA ASP A 103 -12.77 -10.76 -1.56
C ASP A 103 -12.74 -12.12 -2.26
N SER A 104 -13.86 -12.83 -2.23
CA SER A 104 -13.96 -14.12 -2.92
C SER A 104 -13.88 -13.88 -4.43
N VAL A 105 -12.91 -14.51 -5.06
CA VAL A 105 -12.79 -14.52 -6.53
C VAL A 105 -14.03 -15.18 -7.13
N ILE A 106 -14.67 -14.49 -8.08
CA ILE A 106 -15.80 -15.08 -8.79
C ILE A 106 -15.27 -16.01 -9.85
N ASN A 107 -15.36 -17.31 -9.59
CA ASN A 107 -15.10 -18.32 -10.60
C ASN A 107 -16.23 -18.37 -11.64
N ASP A 108 -16.07 -17.58 -12.70
CA ASP A 108 -16.98 -17.64 -13.85
C ASP A 108 -16.52 -18.78 -14.77
N THR A 109 -17.40 -19.71 -15.08
CA THR A 109 -17.11 -20.90 -15.91
C THR A 109 -17.08 -20.61 -17.41
N LEU A 110 -17.04 -19.35 -17.81
CA LEU A 110 -16.99 -18.93 -19.20
C LEU A 110 -15.66 -19.32 -19.86
N LYS A 111 -15.74 -19.99 -20.97
CA LYS A 111 -14.59 -20.22 -21.85
C LYS A 111 -14.60 -19.18 -22.97
N THR A 112 -13.79 -18.18 -22.83
CA THR A 112 -13.55 -17.16 -23.87
C THR A 112 -12.07 -17.09 -24.20
N ASN A 113 -11.72 -16.57 -25.37
CA ASN A 113 -10.32 -16.33 -25.75
C ASN A 113 -9.83 -14.94 -25.32
N ASN A 114 -10.64 -14.19 -24.58
CA ASN A 114 -10.29 -12.86 -24.13
C ASN A 114 -9.34 -12.94 -22.94
N GLN A 115 -8.26 -12.17 -22.97
CA GLN A 115 -7.28 -12.19 -21.91
C GLN A 115 -6.58 -10.84 -21.75
N ILE A 116 -6.04 -10.62 -20.56
CA ILE A 116 -5.10 -9.55 -20.26
C ILE A 116 -3.76 -10.20 -19.94
N ILE A 117 -2.69 -9.77 -20.60
CA ILE A 117 -1.32 -10.17 -20.32
C ILE A 117 -0.67 -9.02 -19.57
N VAL A 118 -0.20 -9.29 -18.35
CA VAL A 118 0.48 -8.31 -17.51
C VAL A 118 1.97 -8.62 -17.52
N ASN A 119 2.79 -7.63 -17.92
CA ASN A 119 4.24 -7.73 -17.96
C ASN A 119 4.87 -6.84 -16.88
N LEU A 120 5.97 -7.29 -16.27
CA LEU A 120 6.75 -6.52 -15.30
C LEU A 120 8.13 -6.17 -15.85
N ASN A 121 8.62 -4.98 -15.49
CA ASN A 121 10.00 -4.57 -15.79
C ASN A 121 11.03 -5.32 -14.93
N LYS A 122 10.67 -5.74 -13.71
CA LYS A 122 11.53 -6.46 -12.76
C LYS A 122 10.85 -7.74 -12.27
N ASP A 123 11.66 -8.70 -11.83
CA ASP A 123 11.16 -9.90 -11.18
C ASP A 123 10.87 -9.59 -9.70
N LYS A 124 9.62 -9.74 -9.31
CA LYS A 124 9.09 -9.49 -7.96
C LYS A 124 8.02 -10.53 -7.65
N ASN A 125 7.91 -10.89 -6.38
CA ASN A 125 6.78 -11.69 -5.88
C ASN A 125 5.53 -10.81 -5.86
N LEU A 126 4.83 -10.72 -6.98
CA LEU A 126 3.71 -9.80 -7.20
C LEU A 126 2.43 -10.55 -7.46
N ILE A 127 1.38 -10.12 -6.79
CA ILE A 127 0.01 -10.56 -7.05
C ILE A 127 -0.74 -9.46 -7.79
N VAL A 128 -1.44 -9.86 -8.84
CA VAL A 128 -2.29 -8.99 -9.65
C VAL A 128 -3.75 -9.33 -9.40
N GLU A 129 -4.58 -8.32 -9.18
CA GLU A 129 -6.01 -8.43 -8.96
C GLU A 129 -6.77 -7.64 -10.02
N LEU A 130 -7.69 -8.29 -10.70
CA LEU A 130 -8.55 -7.69 -11.73
C LEU A 130 -9.94 -7.44 -11.21
N TYR A 131 -10.43 -6.22 -11.38
CA TYR A 131 -11.74 -5.78 -10.91
C TYR A 131 -12.66 -5.35 -12.08
N ASN A 132 -13.94 -5.63 -11.94
CA ASN A 132 -14.99 -5.05 -12.77
C ASN A 132 -16.08 -4.49 -11.84
N ASN A 133 -16.43 -3.20 -11.99
CA ASN A 133 -17.37 -2.50 -11.11
C ASN A 133 -17.06 -2.71 -9.62
N GLN A 134 -15.79 -2.52 -9.20
CA GLN A 134 -15.29 -2.69 -7.83
C GLN A 134 -15.35 -4.13 -7.29
N LYS A 135 -15.71 -5.10 -8.10
CA LYS A 135 -15.80 -6.50 -7.73
C LYS A 135 -14.58 -7.24 -8.23
N LEU A 136 -13.90 -7.97 -7.34
CA LEU A 136 -12.75 -8.80 -7.70
C LEU A 136 -13.21 -9.94 -8.62
N ILE A 137 -12.64 -10.01 -9.82
CA ILE A 137 -12.95 -11.01 -10.84
C ILE A 137 -11.89 -12.11 -10.88
N LYS A 138 -10.62 -11.70 -10.82
CA LYS A 138 -9.49 -12.62 -10.86
C LYS A 138 -8.33 -12.13 -10.03
N ARG A 139 -7.55 -13.11 -9.55
CA ARG A 139 -6.25 -12.89 -8.90
C ARG A 139 -5.26 -13.88 -9.51
N GLU A 140 -4.07 -13.39 -9.87
CA GLU A 140 -3.01 -14.20 -10.46
C GLU A 140 -1.65 -13.78 -9.90
N HIS A 141 -0.80 -14.77 -9.68
CA HIS A 141 0.59 -14.56 -9.31
C HIS A 141 1.44 -14.31 -10.56
N VAL A 142 2.30 -13.31 -10.52
CA VAL A 142 3.23 -13.01 -11.61
C VAL A 142 4.46 -13.92 -11.49
N ILE A 143 4.68 -14.74 -12.50
CA ILE A 143 5.80 -15.69 -12.56
C ILE A 143 6.68 -15.33 -13.76
N ASN A 144 7.99 -15.23 -13.57
CA ASN A 144 8.93 -14.87 -14.64
C ASN A 144 8.56 -13.55 -15.34
N LYS A 145 8.17 -12.55 -14.55
CA LYS A 145 7.79 -11.20 -15.00
C LYS A 145 6.52 -11.12 -15.83
N ALA A 146 5.69 -12.14 -15.88
CA ALA A 146 4.42 -12.10 -16.60
C ALA A 146 3.34 -12.93 -15.93
N CYS A 147 2.07 -12.52 -16.11
CA CYS A 147 0.92 -13.37 -15.84
C CYS A 147 -0.16 -13.16 -16.91
N THR A 148 -1.10 -14.10 -17.00
CA THR A 148 -2.20 -14.06 -17.96
C THR A 148 -3.54 -14.22 -17.24
N LEU A 149 -4.36 -13.19 -17.28
CA LEU A 149 -5.72 -13.18 -16.79
C LEU A 149 -6.65 -13.59 -17.95
N SER A 150 -7.00 -14.86 -18.06
CA SER A 150 -7.75 -15.45 -19.19
C SER A 150 -9.24 -15.62 -18.89
N ASN A 151 -10.03 -15.97 -19.92
CA ASN A 151 -11.47 -16.23 -19.83
C ASN A 151 -12.27 -15.01 -19.33
N LEU A 152 -11.94 -13.83 -19.82
CA LEU A 152 -12.61 -12.59 -19.43
C LEU A 152 -13.83 -12.30 -20.30
N LYS A 153 -14.85 -11.66 -19.74
CA LYS A 153 -15.93 -11.06 -20.51
C LYS A 153 -15.44 -9.80 -21.21
N LYS A 154 -16.03 -9.46 -22.36
CA LYS A 154 -15.84 -8.14 -22.95
C LYS A 154 -16.31 -7.07 -21.97
N GLY A 155 -15.50 -6.02 -21.76
CA GLY A 155 -15.84 -4.93 -20.84
C GLY A 155 -14.63 -4.13 -20.40
N GLU A 156 -14.87 -3.21 -19.47
CA GLU A 156 -13.86 -2.37 -18.85
C GLU A 156 -13.47 -2.95 -17.48
N TYR A 157 -12.16 -2.93 -17.22
CA TYR A 157 -11.58 -3.48 -16.01
C TYR A 157 -10.62 -2.49 -15.38
N SER A 158 -10.47 -2.56 -14.07
CA SER A 158 -9.39 -1.94 -13.32
C SER A 158 -8.48 -3.01 -12.73
N LEU A 159 -7.20 -2.68 -12.58
CA LEU A 159 -6.18 -3.60 -12.10
C LEU A 159 -5.53 -2.99 -10.87
N LYS A 160 -5.45 -3.79 -9.80
CA LYS A 160 -4.64 -3.51 -8.63
C LYS A 160 -3.57 -4.58 -8.49
N TYR A 161 -2.49 -4.24 -7.80
CA TYR A 161 -1.41 -5.19 -7.58
C TYR A 161 -0.69 -4.88 -6.26
N PHE A 162 -0.05 -5.88 -5.68
CA PHE A 162 0.75 -5.73 -4.46
C PHE A 162 1.94 -6.70 -4.47
N ILE A 163 3.00 -6.33 -3.76
CA ILE A 163 4.13 -7.23 -3.52
C ILE A 163 3.75 -8.10 -2.33
N ASP A 164 3.67 -9.41 -2.55
CA ASP A 164 3.38 -10.40 -1.52
C ASP A 164 4.66 -10.66 -0.70
N LEU A 165 4.73 -10.02 0.47
CA LEU A 165 5.91 -10.05 1.35
C LEU A 165 5.99 -11.31 2.21
N ASP A 166 4.84 -11.93 2.52
CA ASP A 166 4.76 -13.11 3.37
C ASP A 166 4.46 -14.41 2.59
N SER A 167 4.35 -14.32 1.27
CA SER A 167 4.13 -15.43 0.33
C SER A 167 2.85 -16.23 0.63
N ASN A 168 1.79 -15.53 1.05
CA ASN A 168 0.49 -16.13 1.35
C ASN A 168 -0.55 -15.94 0.22
N GLU A 169 -0.20 -15.21 -0.86
CA GLU A 169 -1.05 -14.88 -2.02
C GLU A 169 -2.31 -14.08 -1.67
N ILE A 170 -2.34 -13.50 -0.47
CA ILE A 170 -3.45 -12.71 0.05
C ILE A 170 -2.90 -11.35 0.48
N PHE A 171 -3.57 -10.27 0.09
CA PHE A 171 -3.17 -8.95 0.53
C PHE A 171 -3.23 -8.82 2.04
N SER A 172 -2.07 -8.55 2.64
CA SER A 172 -1.89 -8.35 4.09
C SER A 172 -1.78 -6.85 4.38
N ASN A 173 -2.83 -6.25 4.95
CA ASN A 173 -2.85 -4.82 5.28
C ASN A 173 -1.70 -4.38 6.21
N GLY A 174 -1.13 -5.32 6.93
CA GLY A 174 0.07 -5.10 7.73
C GLY A 174 -0.07 -5.42 9.21
N SER A 175 1.08 -5.41 9.87
CA SER A 175 1.20 -5.62 11.30
C SER A 175 2.22 -4.64 11.88
N PHE A 176 1.76 -3.75 12.75
CA PHE A 176 2.65 -2.83 13.46
C PHE A 176 3.73 -3.57 14.27
N LEU A 177 3.37 -4.71 14.88
CA LEU A 177 4.28 -5.51 15.69
C LEU A 177 5.38 -6.17 14.85
N LYS A 178 5.03 -6.65 13.65
CA LYS A 178 5.99 -7.26 12.71
C LYS A 178 6.73 -6.24 11.86
N LYS A 179 6.29 -4.97 11.84
CA LYS A 179 6.78 -3.92 10.93
C LYS A 179 6.71 -4.35 9.47
N GLN A 180 5.65 -5.02 9.11
CA GLN A 180 5.43 -5.57 7.79
C GLN A 180 4.06 -5.12 7.30
N ALA A 181 4.01 -4.44 6.19
CA ALA A 181 2.78 -4.04 5.53
C ALA A 181 2.97 -4.16 4.02
N GLU A 182 2.00 -4.75 3.34
CA GLU A 182 1.96 -4.77 1.89
C GLU A 182 1.29 -3.51 1.39
N ILE A 183 1.78 -2.99 0.28
CA ILE A 183 1.22 -1.81 -0.37
C ILE A 183 0.48 -2.28 -1.61
N LYS A 184 -0.83 -2.04 -1.63
CA LYS A 184 -1.66 -2.28 -2.80
C LYS A 184 -1.69 -1.02 -3.67
N LEU A 185 -1.25 -1.16 -4.90
CA LEU A 185 -1.20 -0.09 -5.90
C LEU A 185 -2.25 -0.31 -6.97
N SER A 186 -2.75 0.78 -7.52
CA SER A 186 -3.70 0.75 -8.64
C SER A 186 -2.98 1.08 -9.95
N TYR A 187 -3.32 0.36 -11.01
CA TYR A 187 -2.97 0.76 -12.36
C TYR A 187 -3.85 1.93 -12.77
N ASP A 188 -3.26 3.01 -13.25
CA ASP A 188 -3.88 4.32 -13.44
C ASP A 188 -4.86 4.40 -14.64
N LYS A 189 -4.91 3.34 -15.47
CA LYS A 189 -5.75 3.29 -16.68
C LYS A 189 -6.81 2.22 -16.58
N SER A 190 -7.99 2.50 -17.16
CA SER A 190 -8.97 1.46 -17.46
C SER A 190 -8.46 0.53 -18.55
N ILE A 191 -8.75 -0.76 -18.42
CA ILE A 191 -8.32 -1.80 -19.36
C ILE A 191 -9.54 -2.30 -20.12
N SER A 192 -9.58 -2.02 -21.40
CA SER A 192 -10.65 -2.47 -22.32
C SER A 192 -10.35 -3.88 -22.83
N VAL A 193 -11.24 -4.82 -22.56
CA VAL A 193 -11.18 -6.19 -23.07
C VAL A 193 -12.16 -6.36 -24.21
N LEU A 194 -11.67 -6.66 -25.40
CA LEU A 194 -12.45 -6.91 -26.62
C LEU A 194 -12.63 -8.41 -26.82
N GLU A 195 -13.62 -8.75 -27.66
CA GLU A 195 -13.92 -10.15 -27.98
C GLU A 195 -12.80 -10.79 -28.84
N ASN A 196 -12.33 -11.97 -28.45
CA ASN A 196 -11.24 -12.71 -29.07
C ASN A 196 -9.91 -11.91 -29.17
N TRP A 197 -9.64 -11.09 -28.17
CA TRP A 197 -8.48 -10.22 -28.13
C TRP A 197 -7.64 -10.41 -26.88
N SER A 198 -6.32 -10.19 -27.02
CA SER A 198 -5.38 -10.10 -25.91
C SER A 198 -4.99 -8.65 -25.71
N THR A 199 -5.21 -8.12 -24.52
CA THR A 199 -4.76 -6.76 -24.14
C THR A 199 -3.49 -6.88 -23.31
N GLU A 200 -2.45 -6.12 -23.64
CA GLU A 200 -1.20 -6.09 -22.89
C GLU A 200 -1.16 -4.90 -21.93
N VAL A 201 -0.62 -5.12 -20.76
CA VAL A 201 -0.43 -4.13 -19.69
C VAL A 201 1.00 -4.24 -19.17
N ASP A 202 1.77 -3.17 -19.26
CA ASP A 202 3.10 -3.09 -18.70
C ASP A 202 3.07 -2.37 -17.35
N LEU A 203 3.52 -3.04 -16.30
CA LEU A 203 3.67 -2.47 -14.96
C LEU A 203 5.14 -2.15 -14.71
N ILE A 204 5.40 -0.90 -14.33
CA ILE A 204 6.72 -0.42 -13.93
C ILE A 204 6.77 -0.42 -12.41
N ILE A 205 7.62 -1.27 -11.86
CA ILE A 205 7.85 -1.39 -10.42
C ILE A 205 9.22 -0.81 -10.10
N ASP A 206 9.29 0.04 -9.10
CA ASP A 206 10.53 0.68 -8.62
C ASP A 206 11.45 -0.26 -7.81
#